data_41e7d81fc3c17d2e3c4427aa4b08e42f
#
_entry.id   41e7d81fc3c17d2e3c4427aa4b08e42f
#
_cell.length_a   1.000
_cell.length_b   1.000
_cell.length_c   1.000
_cell.angle_alpha   90.00
_cell.angle_beta   90.00
_cell.angle_gamma   90.00
#
_symmetry.space_group_name_H-M   'P 1'
#
loop_
_entity.id
_entity.type
_entity.pdbx_description
1 polymer ?
#
loop_
_entity_poly.entity_id
_entity_poly.type
_entity_poly.pdbx_seq_one_letter_code
_entity_poly.pdbx_strand_id
1 'polypeptide(L)'
;SYMVGLGFLIFFFFTYMMHNSMTPNTGVEHLYWGLILRGIGLGLLFVPITTLSLSTLKGKDIGEGAAFTGMMRQLGGSFGIAIITTFITRFSQEHRLNLVSHLDTTRLQVQERVLMLQKGFMSKGFSANESLKKAYQVIDYSVMKQSAVLSYMDIFMYLGIMFLCCI
;
A
#
# COMPACT_ATOMS: atom_id res chain seq x y z
N SER A 1 -19.02 8.26 -19.91
CA SER A 1 -19.85 7.04 -19.83
C SER A 1 -20.11 6.72 -18.36
N TYR A 2 -21.36 6.55 -17.97
CA TYR A 2 -21.75 6.29 -16.56
C TYR A 2 -21.04 5.05 -15.96
N MET A 3 -20.68 4.06 -16.78
CA MET A 3 -19.96 2.87 -16.33
C MET A 3 -18.54 3.18 -15.81
N VAL A 4 -17.84 4.10 -16.45
CA VAL A 4 -16.49 4.52 -16.01
C VAL A 4 -16.57 5.27 -14.69
N GLY A 5 -17.54 6.18 -14.53
CA GLY A 5 -17.78 6.88 -13.28
C GLY A 5 -18.11 5.92 -12.13
N LEU A 6 -18.96 4.91 -12.39
CA LEU A 6 -19.29 3.89 -11.40
C LEU A 6 -18.06 3.04 -11.04
N GLY A 7 -17.21 2.70 -12.01
CA GLY A 7 -15.94 2.01 -11.76
C GLY A 7 -15.00 2.80 -10.86
N PHE A 8 -14.86 4.12 -11.07
CA PHE A 8 -14.08 4.99 -10.20
C PHE A 8 -14.64 5.09 -8.78
N LEU A 9 -15.98 5.17 -8.64
CA LEU A 9 -16.63 5.17 -7.31
C LEU A 9 -16.38 3.86 -6.55
N ILE A 10 -16.51 2.72 -7.21
CA ILE A 10 -16.22 1.42 -6.58
C ILE A 10 -14.75 1.34 -6.17
N PHE A 11 -13.87 1.85 -7.01
CA PHE A 11 -12.43 1.84 -6.70
C PHE A 11 -12.08 2.79 -5.55
N PHE A 12 -12.74 3.95 -5.48
CA PHE A 12 -12.63 4.85 -4.33
C PHE A 12 -13.10 4.15 -3.03
N PHE A 13 -14.25 3.47 -3.07
CA PHE A 13 -14.75 2.74 -1.91
C PHE A 13 -13.81 1.62 -1.47
N PHE A 14 -13.21 0.92 -2.43
CA PHE A 14 -12.16 -0.07 -2.15
C PHE A 14 -10.95 0.56 -1.43
N THR A 15 -10.42 1.68 -1.95
CA THR A 15 -9.25 2.33 -1.34
C THR A 15 -9.57 2.88 0.05
N TYR A 16 -10.76 3.42 0.27
CA TYR A 16 -11.24 3.88 1.56
C TYR A 16 -11.38 2.73 2.57
N MET A 17 -11.95 1.61 2.14
CA MET A 17 -12.07 0.41 2.95
C MET A 17 -10.67 -0.13 3.34
N MET A 18 -9.73 -0.15 2.39
CA MET A 18 -8.35 -0.56 2.64
C MET A 18 -7.65 0.35 3.64
N HIS A 19 -7.79 1.67 3.50
CA HIS A 19 -7.23 2.64 4.44
C HIS A 19 -7.68 2.35 5.89
N ASN A 20 -8.96 2.07 6.11
CA ASN A 20 -9.50 1.85 7.45
C ASN A 20 -9.25 0.44 8.01
N SER A 21 -9.03 -0.57 7.16
CA SER A 21 -8.93 -1.96 7.58
C SER A 21 -7.49 -2.46 7.73
N MET A 22 -6.49 -1.72 7.23
CA MET A 22 -5.10 -2.15 7.30
C MET A 22 -4.50 -1.94 8.69
N THR A 23 -4.15 -3.07 9.33
CA THR A 23 -3.33 -3.10 10.54
C THR A 23 -2.20 -4.12 10.34
N PRO A 24 -1.07 -4.03 11.07
CA PRO A 24 0.04 -4.99 10.94
C PRO A 24 -0.35 -6.45 11.19
N ASN A 25 -1.49 -6.67 11.85
CA ASN A 25 -2.00 -8.00 12.22
C ASN A 25 -3.32 -8.34 11.51
N THR A 26 -3.71 -7.58 10.47
CA THR A 26 -4.94 -7.85 9.71
C THR A 26 -4.84 -9.19 9.02
N GLY A 27 -5.75 -10.10 9.37
CA GLY A 27 -5.86 -11.41 8.72
C GLY A 27 -6.35 -11.30 7.27
N VAL A 28 -6.02 -12.31 6.47
CA VAL A 28 -6.39 -12.39 5.04
C VAL A 28 -7.91 -12.29 4.85
N GLU A 29 -8.69 -12.76 5.81
CA GLU A 29 -10.16 -12.75 5.77
C GLU A 29 -10.76 -11.35 5.63
N HIS A 30 -10.16 -10.34 6.27
CA HIS A 30 -10.62 -8.95 6.20
C HIS A 30 -10.29 -8.28 4.84
N LEU A 31 -9.31 -8.84 4.11
CA LEU A 31 -8.89 -8.34 2.80
C LEU A 31 -9.75 -8.89 1.65
N TYR A 32 -10.50 -9.98 1.85
CA TYR A 32 -11.28 -10.63 0.80
C TYR A 32 -12.27 -9.69 0.12
N TRP A 33 -13.07 -8.99 0.89
CA TRP A 33 -14.07 -8.07 0.37
C TRP A 33 -13.44 -6.91 -0.41
N GLY A 34 -12.32 -6.39 0.08
CA GLY A 34 -11.57 -5.36 -0.63
C GLY A 34 -11.04 -5.85 -1.97
N LEU A 35 -10.48 -7.06 -2.03
CA LEU A 35 -9.97 -7.64 -3.28
C LEU A 35 -11.08 -7.91 -4.32
N ILE A 36 -12.26 -8.34 -3.88
CA ILE A 36 -13.43 -8.52 -4.76
C ILE A 36 -13.86 -7.16 -5.33
N LEU A 37 -14.01 -6.12 -4.50
CA LEU A 37 -14.34 -4.78 -4.93
C LEU A 37 -13.32 -4.22 -5.92
N ARG A 38 -12.03 -4.43 -5.67
CA ARG A 38 -10.95 -4.07 -6.58
C ARG A 38 -11.11 -4.74 -7.95
N GLY A 39 -11.40 -6.06 -7.96
CA GLY A 39 -11.60 -6.82 -9.20
C GLY A 39 -12.77 -6.27 -10.03
N ILE A 40 -13.90 -6.03 -9.39
CA ILE A 40 -15.10 -5.46 -10.02
C ILE A 40 -14.82 -4.06 -10.55
N GLY A 41 -14.20 -3.19 -9.74
CA GLY A 41 -13.84 -1.82 -10.12
C GLY A 41 -12.91 -1.78 -11.33
N LEU A 42 -11.86 -2.59 -11.34
CA LEU A 42 -10.93 -2.69 -12.48
C LEU A 42 -11.61 -3.20 -13.74
N GLY A 43 -12.48 -4.20 -13.65
CA GLY A 43 -13.23 -4.72 -14.80
C GLY A 43 -14.14 -3.65 -15.41
N LEU A 44 -14.85 -2.90 -14.58
CA LEU A 44 -15.73 -1.81 -15.01
C LEU A 44 -14.97 -0.60 -15.61
N LEU A 45 -13.70 -0.40 -15.25
CA LEU A 45 -12.86 0.63 -15.82
C LEU A 45 -12.18 0.17 -17.11
N PHE A 46 -11.62 -1.04 -17.11
CA PHE A 46 -10.76 -1.53 -18.19
C PHE A 46 -11.51 -1.72 -19.50
N VAL A 47 -12.67 -2.37 -19.44
CA VAL A 47 -13.45 -2.70 -20.65
C VAL A 47 -13.99 -1.45 -21.35
N PRO A 48 -14.68 -0.51 -20.68
CA PRO A 48 -15.20 0.69 -21.38
C PRO A 48 -14.10 1.61 -21.88
N ILE A 49 -12.99 1.76 -21.15
CA ILE A 49 -11.88 2.63 -21.56
C ILE A 49 -11.24 2.08 -22.83
N THR A 50 -10.94 0.78 -22.90
CA THR A 50 -10.37 0.16 -24.09
C THR A 50 -11.33 0.21 -25.28
N THR A 51 -12.61 -0.04 -25.06
CA THR A 51 -13.63 0.04 -26.11
C THR A 51 -13.77 1.46 -26.65
N LEU A 52 -13.81 2.47 -25.78
CA LEU A 52 -13.89 3.88 -26.19
C LEU A 52 -12.64 4.32 -26.96
N SER A 53 -11.46 3.89 -26.54
CA SER A 53 -10.20 4.23 -27.21
C SER A 53 -10.13 3.72 -28.66
N LEU A 54 -10.81 2.62 -28.95
CA LEU A 54 -10.81 1.99 -30.26
C LEU A 54 -12.09 2.28 -31.07
N SER A 55 -13.12 2.87 -30.51
CA SER A 55 -14.45 3.01 -31.10
C SER A 55 -14.47 3.94 -32.32
N THR A 56 -13.53 4.87 -32.44
CA THR A 56 -13.41 5.82 -33.55
C THR A 56 -12.59 5.28 -34.74
N LEU A 57 -11.88 4.16 -34.55
CA LEU A 57 -10.98 3.56 -35.51
C LEU A 57 -11.70 2.52 -36.37
N LYS A 58 -11.32 2.38 -37.64
CA LYS A 58 -11.93 1.43 -38.59
C LYS A 58 -10.86 0.61 -39.31
N GLY A 59 -11.19 -0.65 -39.60
CA GLY A 59 -10.37 -1.53 -40.45
C GLY A 59 -8.95 -1.74 -39.90
N LYS A 60 -7.94 -1.43 -40.70
CA LYS A 60 -6.52 -1.63 -40.33
C LYS A 60 -6.07 -0.77 -39.14
N ASP A 61 -6.66 0.41 -38.98
CA ASP A 61 -6.26 1.39 -37.94
C ASP A 61 -6.59 0.88 -36.53
N ILE A 62 -7.50 -0.10 -36.39
CA ILE A 62 -7.82 -0.73 -35.08
C ILE A 62 -6.58 -1.42 -34.49
N GLY A 63 -5.79 -2.12 -35.31
CA GLY A 63 -4.57 -2.80 -34.88
C GLY A 63 -3.50 -1.83 -34.39
N GLU A 64 -3.27 -0.75 -35.11
CA GLU A 64 -2.32 0.30 -34.76
C GLU A 64 -2.78 1.06 -33.50
N GLY A 65 -4.06 1.38 -33.39
CA GLY A 65 -4.64 2.01 -32.21
C GLY A 65 -4.58 1.14 -30.97
N ALA A 66 -4.77 -0.19 -31.10
CA ALA A 66 -4.63 -1.13 -30.01
C ALA A 66 -3.18 -1.21 -29.52
N ALA A 67 -2.21 -1.25 -30.46
CA ALA A 67 -0.78 -1.24 -30.12
C ALA A 67 -0.39 0.07 -29.41
N PHE A 68 -0.85 1.23 -29.92
CA PHE A 68 -0.59 2.52 -29.29
C PHE A 68 -1.19 2.61 -27.87
N THR A 69 -2.43 2.18 -27.70
CA THR A 69 -3.10 2.14 -26.39
C THR A 69 -2.36 1.24 -25.42
N GLY A 70 -1.86 0.10 -25.90
CA GLY A 70 -1.03 -0.83 -25.12
C GLY A 70 0.27 -0.17 -24.64
N MET A 71 0.96 0.53 -25.54
CA MET A 71 2.19 1.25 -25.23
C MET A 71 1.95 2.38 -24.21
N MET A 72 0.91 3.19 -24.41
CA MET A 72 0.54 4.25 -23.47
C MET A 72 0.20 3.72 -22.09
N ARG A 73 -0.48 2.58 -21.99
CA ARG A 73 -0.76 1.91 -20.72
C ARG A 73 0.52 1.44 -20.03
N GLN A 74 1.48 0.89 -20.77
CA GLN A 74 2.77 0.46 -20.24
C GLN A 74 3.56 1.65 -19.68
N LEU A 75 3.62 2.75 -20.41
CA LEU A 75 4.25 3.98 -19.96
C LEU A 75 3.56 4.54 -18.72
N GLY A 76 2.23 4.66 -18.75
CA GLY A 76 1.46 5.12 -17.59
C GLY A 76 1.65 4.25 -16.35
N GLY A 77 1.73 2.92 -16.53
CA GLY A 77 2.03 1.98 -15.46
C GLY A 77 3.42 2.21 -14.86
N SER A 78 4.43 2.41 -15.68
CA SER A 78 5.81 2.68 -15.22
C SER A 78 5.91 3.99 -14.45
N PHE A 79 5.30 5.06 -14.95
CA PHE A 79 5.23 6.34 -14.23
C PHE A 79 4.45 6.20 -12.91
N GLY A 80 3.32 5.50 -12.94
CA GLY A 80 2.53 5.26 -11.74
C GLY A 80 3.31 4.53 -10.64
N ILE A 81 4.03 3.47 -11.00
CA ILE A 81 4.88 2.73 -10.07
C ILE A 81 5.99 3.63 -9.51
N ALA A 82 6.66 4.42 -10.34
CA ALA A 82 7.73 5.32 -9.90
C ALA A 82 7.22 6.38 -8.90
N ILE A 83 6.06 6.95 -9.14
CA ILE A 83 5.42 7.91 -8.25
C ILE A 83 5.04 7.25 -6.92
N ILE A 84 4.34 6.11 -6.98
CA ILE A 84 3.90 5.38 -5.79
C ILE A 84 5.08 4.94 -4.93
N THR A 85 6.13 4.37 -5.52
CA THR A 85 7.33 3.95 -4.76
C THR A 85 8.05 5.12 -4.11
N THR A 86 8.08 6.28 -4.76
CA THR A 86 8.64 7.51 -4.17
C THR A 86 7.83 7.95 -2.96
N PHE A 87 6.49 7.94 -3.05
CA PHE A 87 5.63 8.29 -1.92
C PHE A 87 5.74 7.27 -0.78
N ILE A 88 5.76 5.96 -1.08
CA ILE A 88 5.98 4.91 -0.07
C ILE A 88 7.25 5.19 0.72
N THR A 89 8.35 5.48 0.04
CA THR A 89 9.64 5.73 0.68
C THR A 89 9.59 6.98 1.57
N ARG A 90 9.01 8.07 1.08
CA ARG A 90 8.88 9.32 1.85
C ARG A 90 8.01 9.14 3.09
N PHE A 91 6.80 8.60 2.94
CA PHE A 91 5.89 8.39 4.06
C PHE A 91 6.44 7.38 5.07
N SER A 92 7.12 6.32 4.59
CA SER A 92 7.75 5.36 5.49
C SER A 92 8.85 6.00 6.35
N GLN A 93 9.64 6.92 5.78
CA GLN A 93 10.64 7.68 6.54
C GLN A 93 9.98 8.62 7.56
N GLU A 94 8.95 9.35 7.17
CA GLU A 94 8.22 10.27 8.04
C GLU A 94 7.54 9.53 9.20
N HIS A 95 6.80 8.47 8.90
CA HIS A 95 6.17 7.64 9.93
C HIS A 95 7.20 6.97 10.84
N ARG A 96 8.33 6.51 10.29
CA ARG A 96 9.42 5.95 11.09
C ARG A 96 9.99 6.97 12.06
N LEU A 97 10.27 8.20 11.61
CA LEU A 97 10.75 9.27 12.47
C LEU A 97 9.76 9.56 13.61
N ASN A 98 8.48 9.66 13.28
CA ASN A 98 7.43 9.87 14.27
C ASN A 98 7.32 8.72 15.26
N LEU A 99 7.38 7.47 14.82
CA LEU A 99 7.33 6.31 15.69
C LEU A 99 8.57 6.21 16.59
N VAL A 100 9.76 6.46 16.05
CA VAL A 100 11.02 6.44 16.81
C VAL A 100 11.05 7.55 17.86
N SER A 101 10.51 8.74 17.57
CA SER A 101 10.42 9.82 18.57
C SER A 101 9.60 9.45 19.81
N HIS A 102 8.68 8.50 19.67
CA HIS A 102 7.87 7.95 20.77
C HIS A 102 8.55 6.77 21.49
N LEU A 103 9.64 6.21 20.94
CA LEU A 103 10.42 5.11 21.53
C LEU A 103 11.60 5.64 22.37
N ASP A 104 11.39 6.70 23.14
CA ASP A 104 12.38 7.19 24.06
C ASP A 104 12.78 6.08 25.06
N THR A 105 14.08 5.83 25.16
CA THR A 105 14.64 4.83 26.08
C THR A 105 14.37 5.15 27.54
N THR A 106 13.96 6.37 27.87
CA THR A 106 13.55 6.78 29.21
C THR A 106 12.14 6.28 29.58
N ARG A 107 11.33 5.90 28.59
CA ARG A 107 9.96 5.39 28.87
C ARG A 107 9.99 3.98 29.43
N LEU A 108 9.38 3.80 30.60
CA LEU A 108 9.30 2.54 31.31
C LEU A 108 8.80 1.38 30.43
N GLN A 109 7.78 1.63 29.62
CA GLN A 109 7.21 0.64 28.73
C GLN A 109 8.21 0.10 27.68
N VAL A 110 9.08 0.97 27.14
CA VAL A 110 10.13 0.59 26.18
C VAL A 110 11.18 -0.26 26.88
N GLN A 111 11.60 0.14 28.08
CA GLN A 111 12.57 -0.61 28.88
C GLN A 111 12.04 -2.00 29.25
N GLU A 112 10.80 -2.10 29.73
CA GLU A 112 10.15 -3.38 30.04
C GLU A 112 10.10 -4.28 28.81
N ARG A 113 9.75 -3.74 27.63
CA ARG A 113 9.71 -4.51 26.38
C ARG A 113 11.08 -5.01 25.97
N VAL A 114 12.11 -4.17 26.06
CA VAL A 114 13.52 -4.57 25.80
C VAL A 114 13.95 -5.68 26.74
N LEU A 115 13.72 -5.54 28.05
CA LEU A 115 14.06 -6.53 29.04
C LEU A 115 13.33 -7.87 28.83
N MET A 116 12.05 -7.83 28.48
CA MET A 116 11.26 -9.03 28.17
C MET A 116 11.85 -9.77 26.97
N LEU A 117 12.15 -9.07 25.89
CA LEU A 117 12.76 -9.64 24.69
C LEU A 117 14.17 -10.18 24.97
N GLN A 118 14.98 -9.43 25.72
CA GLN A 118 16.31 -9.85 26.14
C GLN A 118 16.27 -11.16 26.94
N LYS A 119 15.41 -11.25 27.96
CA LYS A 119 15.22 -12.48 28.72
C LYS A 119 14.79 -13.65 27.85
N GLY A 120 13.90 -13.41 26.88
CA GLY A 120 13.45 -14.43 25.94
C GLY A 120 14.57 -14.93 25.02
N PHE A 121 15.54 -14.08 24.63
CA PHE A 121 16.70 -14.53 23.86
C PHE A 121 17.75 -15.21 24.74
N MET A 122 17.95 -14.76 25.97
CA MET A 122 18.84 -15.41 26.92
C MET A 122 18.37 -16.84 27.25
N SER A 123 17.07 -17.07 27.38
CA SER A 123 16.51 -18.42 27.59
C SER A 123 16.73 -19.36 26.42
N LYS A 124 17.03 -18.82 25.21
CA LYS A 124 17.40 -19.57 24.02
C LYS A 124 18.92 -19.80 23.88
N GLY A 125 19.71 -19.43 24.90
CA GLY A 125 21.15 -19.69 24.94
C GLY A 125 22.05 -18.57 24.39
N PHE A 126 21.49 -17.39 24.05
CA PHE A 126 22.28 -16.25 23.60
C PHE A 126 22.94 -15.53 24.81
N SER A 127 24.12 -14.96 24.60
CA SER A 127 24.77 -14.11 25.62
C SER A 127 23.96 -12.85 25.91
N ALA A 128 24.19 -12.23 27.07
CA ALA A 128 23.45 -11.02 27.49
C ALA A 128 23.56 -9.88 26.47
N ASN A 129 24.75 -9.66 25.90
CA ASN A 129 25.02 -8.61 24.90
C ASN A 129 24.35 -8.92 23.56
N GLU A 130 24.41 -10.16 23.09
CA GLU A 130 23.74 -10.60 21.86
C GLU A 130 22.23 -10.53 22.00
N SER A 131 21.71 -10.94 23.16
CA SER A 131 20.26 -10.86 23.47
C SER A 131 19.75 -9.44 23.48
N LEU A 132 20.52 -8.49 24.01
CA LEU A 132 20.18 -7.07 23.97
C LEU A 132 20.16 -6.53 22.54
N LYS A 133 21.19 -6.84 21.73
CA LYS A 133 21.24 -6.45 20.33
C LYS A 133 20.06 -7.00 19.53
N LYS A 134 19.71 -8.27 19.74
CA LYS A 134 18.54 -8.91 19.10
C LYS A 134 17.22 -8.29 19.58
N ALA A 135 17.09 -7.92 20.84
CA ALA A 135 15.92 -7.22 21.35
C ALA A 135 15.69 -5.88 20.64
N TYR A 136 16.72 -5.07 20.46
CA TYR A 136 16.62 -3.83 19.68
C TYR A 136 16.30 -4.07 18.20
N GLN A 137 16.86 -5.10 17.58
CA GLN A 137 16.53 -5.47 16.20
C GLN A 137 15.05 -5.84 16.04
N VAL A 138 14.47 -6.55 16.99
CA VAL A 138 13.03 -6.90 16.96
C VAL A 138 12.16 -5.65 17.09
N ILE A 139 12.54 -4.70 17.93
CA ILE A 139 11.83 -3.44 18.10
C ILE A 139 11.94 -2.61 16.80
N ASP A 140 13.14 -2.45 16.24
CA ASP A 140 13.33 -1.72 14.97
C ASP A 140 12.54 -2.35 13.82
N TYR A 141 12.54 -3.69 13.72
CA TYR A 141 11.72 -4.41 12.75
C TYR A 141 10.22 -4.13 12.94
N SER A 142 9.75 -4.09 14.18
CA SER A 142 8.35 -3.78 14.49
C SER A 142 7.98 -2.35 14.07
N VAL A 143 8.87 -1.39 14.32
CA VAL A 143 8.71 0.01 13.87
C VAL A 143 8.68 0.10 12.35
N MET A 144 9.61 -0.58 11.69
CA MET A 144 9.68 -0.60 10.22
C MET A 144 8.41 -1.21 9.60
N LYS A 145 7.92 -2.31 10.17
CA LYS A 145 6.65 -2.92 9.75
C LYS A 145 5.47 -1.98 9.94
N GLN A 146 5.40 -1.31 11.08
CA GLN A 146 4.32 -0.36 11.38
C GLN A 146 4.37 0.86 10.45
N SER A 147 5.54 1.46 10.24
CA SER A 147 5.70 2.61 9.34
C SER A 147 5.34 2.26 7.89
N ALA A 148 5.68 1.06 7.43
CA ALA A 148 5.29 0.59 6.11
C ALA A 148 3.77 0.47 5.98
N VAL A 149 3.08 -0.12 6.96
CA VAL A 149 1.60 -0.24 6.93
C VAL A 149 0.94 1.14 6.89
N LEU A 150 1.38 2.09 7.73
CA LEU A 150 0.87 3.46 7.73
C LEU A 150 1.08 4.13 6.37
N SER A 151 2.25 3.95 5.76
CA SER A 151 2.55 4.49 4.42
C SER A 151 1.63 3.92 3.34
N TYR A 152 1.31 2.63 3.40
CA TYR A 152 0.34 2.03 2.47
C TYR A 152 -1.08 2.58 2.69
N MET A 153 -1.49 2.80 3.94
CA MET A 153 -2.78 3.40 4.27
C MET A 153 -2.90 4.80 3.66
N ASP A 154 -1.87 5.63 3.79
CA ASP A 154 -1.84 6.97 3.20
C ASP A 154 -1.92 6.93 1.67
N ILE A 155 -1.18 6.01 1.03
CA ILE A 155 -1.21 5.86 -0.41
C ILE A 155 -2.60 5.42 -0.91
N PHE A 156 -3.26 4.51 -0.21
CA PHE A 156 -4.64 4.14 -0.56
C PHE A 156 -5.57 5.34 -0.49
N MET A 157 -5.40 6.21 0.50
CA MET A 157 -6.16 7.44 0.62
C MET A 157 -5.90 8.39 -0.56
N TYR A 158 -4.62 8.65 -0.89
CA TYR A 158 -4.24 9.50 -2.04
C TYR A 158 -4.74 8.95 -3.37
N LEU A 159 -4.62 7.64 -3.61
CA LEU A 159 -5.17 7.00 -4.79
C LEU A 159 -6.68 7.14 -4.86
N GLY A 160 -7.37 6.98 -3.73
CA GLY A 160 -8.82 7.18 -3.65
C GLY A 160 -9.24 8.58 -4.07
N ILE A 161 -8.57 9.61 -3.53
CA ILE A 161 -8.83 11.02 -3.90
C ILE A 161 -8.55 11.25 -5.39
N MET A 162 -7.44 10.72 -5.92
CA MET A 162 -7.09 10.82 -7.33
C MET A 162 -8.19 10.21 -8.24
N PHE A 163 -8.69 9.03 -7.89
CA PHE A 163 -9.79 8.39 -8.65
C PHE A 163 -11.09 9.19 -8.56
N LEU A 164 -11.36 9.82 -7.43
CA LEU A 164 -12.53 10.67 -7.27
C LEU A 164 -12.44 11.94 -8.13
N CYS A 165 -11.24 12.50 -8.29
CA CYS A 165 -11.01 13.65 -9.18
C CYS A 165 -11.12 13.30 -10.68
N CYS A 166 -11.09 12.00 -11.03
CA CYS A 166 -11.21 11.55 -12.44
C CYS A 166 -12.66 11.30 -12.88
N ILE A 167 -13.64 11.47 -11.98
CA ILE A 167 -15.09 11.33 -12.28
C ILE A 167 -15.63 12.58 -12.92
#